data_2832251e8a95a90c8e037cc42263dca4
#
_entry.id   2832251e8a95a90c8e037cc42263dca4
#
_cell.length_a   1.000
_cell.length_b   1.000
_cell.length_c   1.000
_cell.angle_alpha   90.00
_cell.angle_beta   90.00
_cell.angle_gamma   90.00
#
_symmetry.space_group_name_H-M   'P 1'
#
loop_
_entity.id
_entity.type
_entity.pdbx_description
1 polymer ?
#
loop_
_entity_poly.entity_id
_entity_poly.type
_entity_poly.pdbx_seq_one_letter_code
_entity_poly.pdbx_strand_id
1 'polypeptide(L)'
;KAALYAMNSIYFKGGWASEFKSENTAEEIFHSLEGDTKVQMMRRIGEYSYGYGDGFSTIRLPYGNGSYAMYIMLPDEVMSAEDMVKMIDRNSFDVARMVSGTVDVRLPKFTIESKFDLVDIMKGLGMTDAFEAGVADFSNMIENSPIGELSLGKLLQKSKIIVNEEGSEASSVSIGEVLVTSPTPSTPVLFQADRPFMYLIKEETTGAIYFIGMKI
;
A
#
# COMPACT_ATOMS: atom_id res chain seq x y z
N LYS A 1 5.88 2.12 -38.51
CA LYS A 1 4.89 1.19 -37.95
C LYS A 1 4.18 1.94 -36.83
N ALA A 2 2.85 1.95 -36.82
CA ALA A 2 2.08 2.54 -35.75
C ALA A 2 2.26 1.69 -34.48
N ALA A 3 2.56 2.32 -33.34
CA ALA A 3 2.63 1.66 -32.04
C ALA A 3 1.52 2.17 -31.16
N LEU A 4 0.81 1.26 -30.51
CA LEU A 4 -0.17 1.60 -29.48
C LEU A 4 0.55 1.82 -28.15
N TYR A 5 0.18 2.87 -27.44
CA TYR A 5 0.68 3.16 -26.11
C TYR A 5 -0.49 3.08 -25.11
N ALA A 6 -0.41 2.20 -24.14
CA ALA A 6 -1.36 2.15 -23.03
C ALA A 6 -0.72 2.77 -21.80
N MET A 7 -1.46 3.65 -21.13
CA MET A 7 -1.04 4.28 -19.88
C MET A 7 -2.14 4.17 -18.85
N ASN A 8 -1.77 3.72 -17.66
CA ASN A 8 -2.63 3.71 -16.48
C ASN A 8 -2.04 4.62 -15.40
N SER A 9 -2.90 5.37 -14.72
CA SER A 9 -2.52 6.15 -13.55
C SER A 9 -3.46 5.81 -12.41
N ILE A 10 -2.89 5.34 -11.31
CA ILE A 10 -3.65 4.97 -10.12
C ILE A 10 -3.35 5.98 -9.01
N TYR A 11 -4.41 6.50 -8.44
CA TYR A 11 -4.39 7.43 -7.34
C TYR A 11 -5.44 7.01 -6.31
N PHE A 12 -5.06 7.02 -5.04
CA PHE A 12 -5.96 6.73 -3.94
C PHE A 12 -6.05 7.94 -3.02
N LYS A 13 -7.28 8.32 -2.69
CA LYS A 13 -7.59 9.37 -1.72
C LYS A 13 -8.59 8.85 -0.71
N GLY A 14 -8.18 8.78 0.55
CA GLY A 14 -9.01 8.33 1.66
C GLY A 14 -8.52 8.90 2.97
N GLY A 15 -9.40 9.54 3.75
CA GLY A 15 -9.11 9.94 5.11
C GLY A 15 -9.10 8.72 6.04
N TRP A 16 -8.23 8.71 7.06
CA TRP A 16 -8.28 7.67 8.08
C TRP A 16 -9.64 7.62 8.77
N ALA A 17 -10.12 6.45 9.15
CA ALA A 17 -11.27 6.32 10.02
C ALA A 17 -11.04 6.99 11.38
N SER A 18 -9.78 7.10 11.77
CA SER A 18 -9.30 7.80 12.95
C SER A 18 -7.98 8.50 12.61
N GLU A 19 -8.02 9.82 12.46
CA GLU A 19 -6.88 10.65 12.07
C GLU A 19 -5.77 10.64 13.12
N PHE A 20 -4.53 10.78 12.69
CA PHE A 20 -3.43 11.15 13.56
C PHE A 20 -3.51 12.65 13.85
N LYS A 21 -3.22 13.05 15.07
CA LYS A 21 -3.16 14.47 15.41
C LYS A 21 -1.77 15.01 15.07
N SER A 22 -1.70 16.13 14.36
CA SER A 22 -0.43 16.75 13.95
C SER A 22 0.44 17.14 15.15
N GLU A 23 -0.17 17.46 16.29
CA GLU A 23 0.52 17.74 17.56
C GLU A 23 1.28 16.54 18.13
N ASN A 24 0.91 15.32 17.70
CA ASN A 24 1.58 14.07 18.07
C ASN A 24 2.57 13.58 17.01
N THR A 25 2.82 14.36 15.96
CA THR A 25 3.86 14.08 14.96
C THR A 25 5.17 14.69 15.40
N ALA A 26 6.23 13.89 15.43
CA ALA A 26 7.55 14.31 15.83
C ALA A 26 8.63 13.82 14.85
N GLU A 27 9.78 14.49 14.81
CA GLU A 27 10.95 14.01 14.08
C GLU A 27 11.55 12.82 14.84
N GLU A 28 11.59 11.64 14.18
CA GLU A 28 12.18 10.42 14.70
C GLU A 28 13.14 9.81 13.67
N ILE A 29 13.95 8.84 14.09
CA ILE A 29 14.86 8.11 13.20
C ILE A 29 14.12 6.97 12.50
N PHE A 30 14.37 6.84 11.21
CA PHE A 30 13.97 5.69 10.39
C PHE A 30 15.24 4.93 9.99
N HIS A 31 15.31 3.67 10.34
CA HIS A 31 16.45 2.79 10.13
C HIS A 31 16.31 2.06 8.80
N SER A 32 17.15 2.37 7.82
CA SER A 32 17.17 1.68 6.53
C SER A 32 18.49 0.96 6.29
N LEU A 33 18.56 0.13 5.25
CA LEU A 33 19.81 -0.52 4.84
C LEU A 33 20.87 0.49 4.36
N GLU A 34 20.45 1.67 3.91
CA GLU A 34 21.35 2.73 3.46
C GLU A 34 21.82 3.63 4.62
N GLY A 35 21.24 3.43 5.81
CA GLY A 35 21.56 4.18 7.02
C GLY A 35 20.35 4.91 7.61
N ASP A 36 20.55 5.55 8.72
CA ASP A 36 19.54 6.26 9.48
C ASP A 36 19.11 7.57 8.80
N THR A 37 17.82 7.78 8.69
CA THR A 37 17.24 9.03 8.16
C THR A 37 16.21 9.60 9.12
N LYS A 38 16.01 10.92 9.10
CA LYS A 38 14.99 11.58 9.89
C LYS A 38 13.67 11.60 9.13
N VAL A 39 12.58 11.24 9.81
CA VAL A 39 11.22 11.25 9.29
C VAL A 39 10.27 11.97 10.23
N GLN A 40 9.15 12.44 9.70
CA GLN A 40 8.05 12.92 10.52
C GLN A 40 7.20 11.71 10.92
N MET A 41 7.34 11.26 12.15
CA MET A 41 6.66 10.10 12.70
C MET A 41 5.35 10.53 13.34
N MET A 42 4.23 10.11 12.74
CA MET A 42 2.89 10.32 13.28
C MET A 42 2.64 9.31 14.39
N ARG A 43 1.92 9.70 15.44
CA ARG A 43 1.59 8.82 16.57
C ARG A 43 0.12 8.91 16.93
N ARG A 44 -0.49 7.72 17.16
CA ARG A 44 -1.84 7.60 17.70
C ARG A 44 -1.97 6.35 18.56
N ILE A 45 -2.61 6.47 19.70
CA ILE A 45 -3.05 5.34 20.52
C ILE A 45 -4.53 5.12 20.26
N GLY A 46 -4.94 3.90 19.96
CA GLY A 46 -6.33 3.56 19.66
C GLY A 46 -6.55 2.06 19.53
N GLU A 47 -7.80 1.69 19.26
CA GLU A 47 -8.19 0.30 19.00
C GLU A 47 -7.92 -0.05 17.54
N TYR A 48 -7.13 -1.10 17.31
CA TYR A 48 -6.78 -1.60 15.98
C TYR A 48 -6.79 -3.12 15.93
N SER A 49 -6.96 -3.65 14.73
CA SER A 49 -6.67 -5.06 14.44
C SER A 49 -5.20 -5.20 14.10
N TYR A 50 -4.51 -6.10 14.79
CA TYR A 50 -3.08 -6.37 14.59
C TYR A 50 -2.80 -7.87 14.70
N GLY A 51 -1.67 -8.30 14.17
CA GLY A 51 -1.26 -9.71 14.20
C GLY A 51 0.25 -9.87 14.12
N TYR A 52 0.69 -11.10 14.33
CA TYR A 52 2.08 -11.49 14.24
C TYR A 52 2.23 -12.65 13.26
N GLY A 53 3.26 -12.59 12.45
CA GLY A 53 3.73 -13.68 11.60
C GLY A 53 5.08 -14.21 12.07
N ASP A 54 5.71 -15.03 11.24
CA ASP A 54 7.07 -15.48 11.46
C ASP A 54 8.06 -14.37 11.04
N GLY A 55 8.61 -13.67 12.03
CA GLY A 55 9.55 -12.57 11.83
C GLY A 55 8.94 -11.24 11.39
N PHE A 56 7.62 -11.01 11.56
CA PHE A 56 6.99 -9.74 11.28
C PHE A 56 5.73 -9.50 12.12
N SER A 57 5.34 -8.25 12.23
CA SER A 57 4.03 -7.83 12.75
C SER A 57 3.19 -7.17 11.67
N THR A 58 1.87 -7.22 11.80
CA THR A 58 0.92 -6.57 10.89
C THR A 58 -0.06 -5.71 11.66
N ILE A 59 -0.51 -4.64 11.04
CA ILE A 59 -1.59 -3.79 11.55
C ILE A 59 -2.54 -3.40 10.42
N ARG A 60 -3.82 -3.28 10.75
CA ARG A 60 -4.87 -2.77 9.87
C ARG A 60 -5.26 -1.37 10.26
N LEU A 61 -5.15 -0.42 9.34
CA LEU A 61 -5.51 0.99 9.49
C LEU A 61 -6.69 1.30 8.55
N PRO A 62 -7.93 1.41 9.07
CA PRO A 62 -9.10 1.62 8.24
C PRO A 62 -9.19 3.06 7.73
N TYR A 63 -9.74 3.22 6.51
CA TYR A 63 -10.12 4.50 5.94
C TYR A 63 -11.62 4.74 6.10
N GLY A 64 -12.00 5.99 6.37
CA GLY A 64 -13.39 6.45 6.41
C GLY A 64 -14.32 5.52 7.20
N ASN A 65 -15.27 4.92 6.51
CA ASN A 65 -16.24 3.98 7.10
C ASN A 65 -15.71 2.53 7.25
N GLY A 66 -14.46 2.28 6.92
CA GLY A 66 -13.82 0.97 7.00
C GLY A 66 -14.00 0.08 5.77
N SER A 67 -14.61 0.57 4.67
CA SER A 67 -14.72 -0.20 3.42
C SER A 67 -13.35 -0.43 2.76
N TYR A 68 -12.39 0.42 3.05
CA TYR A 68 -10.99 0.29 2.65
C TYR A 68 -10.10 0.33 3.87
N ALA A 69 -8.99 -0.38 3.81
CA ALA A 69 -7.96 -0.31 4.85
C ALA A 69 -6.55 -0.40 4.25
N MET A 70 -5.61 0.31 4.91
CA MET A 70 -4.20 0.07 4.73
C MET A 70 -3.77 -1.01 5.71
N TYR A 71 -3.06 -1.99 5.19
CA TYR A 71 -2.36 -3.01 5.97
C TYR A 71 -0.88 -2.74 5.90
N ILE A 72 -0.22 -2.78 7.03
CA ILE A 72 1.24 -2.63 7.11
C ILE A 72 1.81 -3.93 7.64
N MET A 73 2.80 -4.47 6.96
CA MET A 73 3.65 -5.57 7.42
C MET A 73 5.01 -4.99 7.76
N LEU A 74 5.36 -5.08 9.03
CA LEU A 74 6.61 -4.58 9.58
C LEU A 74 7.48 -5.77 9.99
N PRO A 75 8.59 -6.04 9.29
CA PRO A 75 9.55 -7.05 9.70
C PRO A 75 10.15 -6.74 11.07
N ASP A 76 10.51 -7.76 11.83
CA ASP A 76 11.11 -7.60 13.16
C ASP A 76 12.51 -6.96 13.08
N GLU A 77 13.20 -7.14 11.94
CA GLU A 77 14.53 -6.59 11.68
C GLU A 77 14.55 -5.78 10.38
N VAL A 78 15.57 -4.92 10.22
CA VAL A 78 15.84 -4.21 8.96
C VAL A 78 16.24 -5.22 7.89
N MET A 79 15.49 -5.24 6.79
CA MET A 79 15.75 -6.17 5.69
C MET A 79 15.51 -5.54 4.31
N SER A 80 16.00 -6.22 3.28
CA SER A 80 15.83 -5.79 1.88
C SER A 80 14.39 -5.94 1.41
N ALA A 81 14.02 -5.18 0.37
CA ALA A 81 12.72 -5.35 -0.29
C ALA A 81 12.51 -6.77 -0.82
N GLU A 82 13.58 -7.39 -1.35
CA GLU A 82 13.54 -8.76 -1.87
C GLU A 82 13.22 -9.78 -0.76
N ASP A 83 13.81 -9.64 0.41
CA ASP A 83 13.58 -10.54 1.53
C ASP A 83 12.18 -10.31 2.14
N MET A 84 11.71 -9.07 2.20
CA MET A 84 10.32 -8.78 2.59
C MET A 84 9.31 -9.48 1.67
N VAL A 85 9.55 -9.49 0.35
CA VAL A 85 8.65 -10.20 -0.59
C VAL A 85 8.60 -11.69 -0.31
N LYS A 86 9.73 -12.31 0.06
CA LYS A 86 9.79 -13.75 0.38
C LYS A 86 9.01 -14.12 1.65
N MET A 87 8.80 -13.17 2.57
CA MET A 87 8.05 -13.39 3.81
C MET A 87 6.53 -13.38 3.60
N ILE A 88 6.05 -12.86 2.47
CA ILE A 88 4.61 -12.73 2.23
C ILE A 88 4.02 -14.09 1.85
N ASP A 89 2.98 -14.46 2.58
CA ASP A 89 2.08 -15.55 2.21
C ASP A 89 0.64 -15.03 2.03
N ARG A 90 -0.29 -15.92 1.67
CA ARG A 90 -1.71 -15.58 1.49
C ARG A 90 -2.39 -15.04 2.75
N ASN A 91 -1.81 -15.31 3.92
CA ASN A 91 -2.40 -15.01 5.22
C ASN A 91 -1.77 -13.80 5.89
N SER A 92 -0.67 -13.28 5.34
CA SER A 92 0.09 -12.17 5.94
C SER A 92 -0.77 -10.90 6.17
N PHE A 93 -1.84 -10.74 5.37
CA PHE A 93 -2.77 -9.62 5.46
C PHE A 93 -4.23 -10.07 5.69
N ASP A 94 -4.41 -11.24 6.28
CA ASP A 94 -5.75 -11.75 6.60
C ASP A 94 -6.22 -11.21 7.95
N VAL A 95 -7.20 -10.32 7.92
CA VAL A 95 -7.80 -9.71 9.12
C VAL A 95 -8.42 -10.75 10.05
N ALA A 96 -8.87 -11.90 9.53
CA ALA A 96 -9.43 -12.97 10.36
C ALA A 96 -8.40 -13.60 11.31
N ARG A 97 -7.11 -13.40 11.06
CA ARG A 97 -6.01 -13.85 11.92
C ARG A 97 -5.49 -12.78 12.87
N MET A 98 -6.03 -11.58 12.77
CA MET A 98 -5.69 -10.46 13.63
C MET A 98 -6.53 -10.47 14.89
N VAL A 99 -5.96 -9.96 15.97
CA VAL A 99 -6.66 -9.68 17.22
C VAL A 99 -6.93 -8.18 17.33
N SER A 100 -8.00 -7.80 18.02
CA SER A 100 -8.28 -6.39 18.30
C SER A 100 -7.75 -6.01 19.67
N GLY A 101 -7.19 -4.81 19.77
CA GLY A 101 -6.72 -4.27 21.03
C GLY A 101 -6.14 -2.88 20.91
N THR A 102 -5.77 -2.30 22.06
CA THR A 102 -5.18 -0.96 22.12
C THR A 102 -3.73 -1.00 21.65
N VAL A 103 -3.44 -0.23 20.62
CA VAL A 103 -2.11 -0.15 19.98
C VAL A 103 -1.60 1.30 20.00
N ASP A 104 -0.35 1.51 20.37
CA ASP A 104 0.41 2.75 20.14
C ASP A 104 1.03 2.65 18.75
N VAL A 105 0.34 3.22 17.75
CA VAL A 105 0.76 3.20 16.36
C VAL A 105 1.68 4.37 16.09
N ARG A 106 2.86 4.08 15.50
CA ARG A 106 3.80 5.07 15.01
C ARG A 106 4.10 4.78 13.55
N LEU A 107 3.74 5.71 12.68
CA LEU A 107 3.85 5.57 11.23
C LEU A 107 4.48 6.82 10.63
N PRO A 108 5.56 6.71 9.85
CA PRO A 108 6.14 7.88 9.21
C PRO A 108 5.21 8.46 8.15
N LYS A 109 5.24 9.78 7.98
CA LYS A 109 4.72 10.42 6.77
C LYS A 109 5.58 10.02 5.59
N PHE A 110 4.95 9.67 4.47
CA PHE A 110 5.70 9.37 3.25
C PHE A 110 4.92 9.70 1.98
N THR A 111 5.67 9.95 0.92
CA THR A 111 5.16 10.03 -0.45
C THR A 111 5.95 9.06 -1.29
N ILE A 112 5.27 8.18 -2.00
CA ILE A 112 5.89 7.24 -2.93
C ILE A 112 5.25 7.48 -4.30
N GLU A 113 6.11 7.74 -5.28
CA GLU A 113 5.72 7.81 -6.68
C GLU A 113 6.47 6.71 -7.43
N SER A 114 5.75 5.96 -8.25
CA SER A 114 6.36 4.93 -9.08
C SER A 114 5.89 5.04 -10.52
N LYS A 115 6.78 4.63 -11.41
CA LYS A 115 6.51 4.52 -12.85
C LYS A 115 7.16 3.26 -13.36
N PHE A 116 6.33 2.36 -13.86
CA PHE A 116 6.76 1.08 -14.42
C PHE A 116 6.43 1.00 -15.91
N ASP A 117 7.37 0.48 -16.70
CA ASP A 117 7.04 -0.08 -18.01
C ASP A 117 6.76 -1.57 -17.79
N LEU A 118 5.53 -1.98 -18.04
CA LEU A 118 5.06 -3.33 -17.73
C LEU A 118 5.22 -4.30 -18.90
N VAL A 119 5.80 -3.90 -20.04
CA VAL A 119 5.91 -4.74 -21.25
C VAL A 119 6.59 -6.06 -20.95
N ASP A 120 7.79 -6.02 -20.33
CA ASP A 120 8.56 -7.23 -20.07
C ASP A 120 7.91 -8.10 -18.98
N ILE A 121 7.30 -7.48 -17.98
CA ILE A 121 6.56 -8.17 -16.93
C ILE A 121 5.37 -8.91 -17.52
N MET A 122 4.58 -8.27 -18.38
CA MET A 122 3.40 -8.88 -19.00
C MET A 122 3.78 -10.00 -19.97
N LYS A 123 4.87 -9.83 -20.72
CA LYS A 123 5.43 -10.92 -21.55
C LYS A 123 5.83 -12.12 -20.69
N GLY A 124 6.50 -11.90 -19.57
CA GLY A 124 6.87 -12.94 -18.61
C GLY A 124 5.67 -13.67 -18.01
N LEU A 125 4.52 -12.99 -17.90
CA LEU A 125 3.24 -13.56 -17.46
C LEU A 125 2.45 -14.24 -18.59
N GLY A 126 3.00 -14.29 -19.83
CA GLY A 126 2.42 -14.99 -20.98
C GLY A 126 1.62 -14.10 -21.95
N MET A 127 1.55 -12.78 -21.72
CA MET A 127 0.93 -11.84 -22.66
C MET A 127 1.96 -11.44 -23.74
N THR A 128 2.22 -12.31 -24.70
CA THR A 128 3.25 -12.09 -25.74
C THR A 128 2.69 -11.42 -26.99
N ASP A 129 1.57 -11.93 -27.51
CA ASP A 129 1.03 -11.61 -28.83
C ASP A 129 0.69 -10.12 -28.98
N ALA A 130 0.17 -9.48 -27.91
CA ALA A 130 -0.18 -8.07 -27.92
C ALA A 130 1.01 -7.13 -28.23
N PHE A 131 2.23 -7.58 -27.95
CA PHE A 131 3.47 -6.81 -28.14
C PHE A 131 4.21 -7.17 -29.43
N GLU A 132 3.75 -8.19 -30.16
CA GLU A 132 4.44 -8.70 -31.34
C GLU A 132 3.84 -8.13 -32.62
N ALA A 133 4.68 -7.38 -33.38
CA ALA A 133 4.28 -6.84 -34.65
C ALA A 133 4.06 -7.99 -35.68
N GLY A 134 2.93 -7.97 -36.36
CA GLY A 134 2.52 -9.00 -37.27
C GLY A 134 1.64 -10.10 -36.65
N VAL A 135 1.55 -10.16 -35.33
CA VAL A 135 0.74 -11.14 -34.56
C VAL A 135 -0.40 -10.45 -33.79
N ALA A 136 -0.12 -9.31 -33.19
CA ALA A 136 -1.08 -8.57 -32.36
C ALA A 136 -2.39 -8.28 -33.11
N ASP A 137 -3.53 -8.56 -32.49
CA ASP A 137 -4.84 -8.27 -33.06
C ASP A 137 -5.56 -7.17 -32.27
N PHE A 138 -5.48 -5.95 -32.76
CA PHE A 138 -6.23 -4.78 -32.31
C PHE A 138 -7.25 -4.28 -33.34
N SER A 139 -7.66 -5.16 -34.27
CA SER A 139 -8.58 -4.81 -35.37
C SER A 139 -9.93 -4.29 -34.88
N ASN A 140 -10.38 -4.69 -33.69
CA ASN A 140 -11.62 -4.19 -33.08
C ASN A 140 -11.51 -2.76 -32.51
N MET A 141 -10.30 -2.21 -32.39
CA MET A 141 -10.09 -0.85 -31.86
C MET A 141 -10.02 0.20 -32.97
N ILE A 142 -9.67 -0.21 -34.20
CA ILE A 142 -9.51 0.71 -35.33
C ILE A 142 -10.18 0.11 -36.56
N GLU A 143 -11.10 0.85 -37.15
CA GLU A 143 -11.82 0.46 -38.35
C GLU A 143 -10.85 0.27 -39.53
N ASN A 144 -10.94 -0.85 -40.21
CA ASN A 144 -10.10 -1.26 -41.34
C ASN A 144 -8.61 -1.44 -41.03
N SER A 145 -8.21 -1.67 -39.79
CA SER A 145 -6.82 -2.01 -39.46
C SER A 145 -6.59 -3.53 -39.61
N PRO A 146 -5.65 -3.97 -40.47
CA PRO A 146 -5.30 -5.40 -40.58
C PRO A 146 -4.67 -5.91 -39.27
N ILE A 147 -4.84 -7.23 -39.00
CA ILE A 147 -4.14 -7.93 -37.92
C ILE A 147 -2.63 -7.74 -38.10
N GLY A 148 -1.94 -7.42 -37.00
CA GLY A 148 -0.49 -7.24 -36.98
C GLY A 148 0.01 -5.87 -37.44
N GLU A 149 -0.86 -4.97 -37.90
CA GLU A 149 -0.46 -3.62 -38.26
C GLU A 149 -0.13 -2.78 -37.01
N LEU A 150 -0.90 -3.00 -35.93
CA LEU A 150 -0.70 -2.37 -34.64
C LEU A 150 -0.19 -3.41 -33.63
N SER A 151 0.75 -2.99 -32.81
CA SER A 151 1.17 -3.73 -31.62
C SER A 151 1.34 -2.77 -30.45
N LEU A 152 1.20 -3.27 -29.23
CA LEU A 152 1.40 -2.49 -28.01
C LEU A 152 2.91 -2.22 -27.83
N GLY A 153 3.32 -0.98 -28.07
CA GLY A 153 4.74 -0.58 -27.97
C GLY A 153 5.16 -0.17 -26.57
N LYS A 154 4.22 0.28 -25.73
CA LYS A 154 4.45 0.64 -24.32
C LYS A 154 3.21 0.37 -23.47
N LEU A 155 3.46 -0.11 -22.29
CA LEU A 155 2.45 -0.29 -21.23
C LEU A 155 2.98 0.35 -19.95
N LEU A 156 2.58 1.59 -19.70
CA LEU A 156 3.09 2.37 -18.58
C LEU A 156 2.07 2.42 -17.44
N GLN A 157 2.52 2.13 -16.23
CA GLN A 157 1.75 2.37 -15.01
C GLN A 157 2.45 3.42 -14.17
N LYS A 158 1.69 4.43 -13.76
CA LYS A 158 2.11 5.39 -12.75
C LYS A 158 1.25 5.22 -11.52
N SER A 159 1.86 5.24 -10.36
CA SER A 159 1.15 5.28 -9.09
C SER A 159 1.74 6.34 -8.18
N LYS A 160 0.88 6.94 -7.37
CA LYS A 160 1.28 7.88 -6.33
C LYS A 160 0.44 7.62 -5.09
N ILE A 161 1.11 7.54 -3.96
CA ILE A 161 0.50 7.50 -2.64
C ILE A 161 1.14 8.57 -1.77
N ILE A 162 0.33 9.29 -1.02
CA ILE A 162 0.75 10.25 -0.01
C ILE A 162 0.10 9.82 1.29
N VAL A 163 0.89 9.60 2.33
CA VAL A 163 0.41 9.23 3.66
C VAL A 163 0.78 10.32 4.65
N ASN A 164 -0.23 10.88 5.27
CA ASN A 164 -0.12 11.94 6.27
C ASN A 164 -1.12 11.73 7.42
N GLU A 165 -1.23 12.69 8.32
CA GLU A 165 -2.07 12.63 9.52
C GLU A 165 -3.57 12.45 9.22
N GLU A 166 -4.05 13.02 8.13
CA GLU A 166 -5.45 13.00 7.72
C GLU A 166 -5.81 11.73 6.96
N GLY A 167 -4.84 11.05 6.37
CA GLY A 167 -5.04 9.85 5.56
C GLY A 167 -4.09 9.74 4.38
N SER A 168 -4.55 9.07 3.34
CA SER A 168 -3.91 9.11 2.04
C SER A 168 -4.59 10.21 1.22
N GLU A 169 -3.98 11.37 1.20
CA GLU A 169 -4.49 12.65 0.68
C GLU A 169 -5.94 13.00 1.08
N ALA A 170 -6.06 13.73 2.16
CA ALA A 170 -7.30 13.93 2.89
C ALA A 170 -8.24 14.99 2.33
N SER A 171 -9.52 14.70 2.55
CA SER A 171 -10.53 15.70 2.87
C SER A 171 -11.22 15.23 4.15
N SER A 172 -11.15 16.06 5.17
CA SER A 172 -11.66 15.81 6.51
C SER A 172 -13.15 15.47 6.51
N VAL A 173 -13.48 14.27 6.96
CA VAL A 173 -14.78 13.96 7.55
C VAL A 173 -14.50 13.37 8.92
N SER A 174 -14.52 14.21 9.94
CA SER A 174 -14.40 13.75 11.33
C SER A 174 -15.64 12.95 11.71
N ILE A 175 -15.53 11.63 11.75
CA ILE A 175 -16.49 10.77 12.43
C ILE A 175 -16.04 10.68 13.89
N GLY A 176 -16.93 11.06 14.79
CA GLY A 176 -16.65 11.22 16.22
C GLY A 176 -15.93 10.03 16.86
N GLU A 177 -15.01 10.37 17.71
CA GLU A 177 -14.22 9.44 18.53
C GLU A 177 -15.15 8.66 19.46
N VAL A 178 -15.27 7.34 19.24
CA VAL A 178 -15.93 6.46 20.20
C VAL A 178 -14.91 6.12 21.27
N LEU A 179 -15.00 6.82 22.40
CA LEU A 179 -14.27 6.44 23.61
C LEU A 179 -14.85 5.15 24.16
N VAL A 180 -14.21 4.02 23.85
CA VAL A 180 -14.50 2.77 24.56
C VAL A 180 -13.80 2.84 25.91
N THR A 181 -14.57 3.08 26.96
CA THR A 181 -14.10 2.99 28.35
C THR A 181 -13.99 1.51 28.72
N SER A 182 -12.85 0.92 28.49
CA SER A 182 -12.52 -0.40 29.01
C SER A 182 -11.92 -0.25 30.42
N PRO A 183 -12.36 -1.03 31.42
CA PRO A 183 -11.99 -0.80 32.82
C PRO A 183 -10.63 -1.37 33.24
N THR A 184 -9.80 -1.84 32.33
CA THR A 184 -8.46 -2.33 32.65
C THR A 184 -7.42 -1.61 31.82
N PRO A 185 -6.49 -0.85 32.42
CA PRO A 185 -5.38 -0.24 31.68
C PRO A 185 -4.38 -1.33 31.29
N SER A 186 -4.61 -1.96 30.14
CA SER A 186 -3.57 -2.76 29.51
C SER A 186 -2.57 -1.82 28.86
N THR A 187 -1.28 -2.04 29.03
CA THR A 187 -0.25 -1.29 28.31
C THR A 187 -0.50 -1.48 26.81
N PRO A 188 -0.63 -0.38 26.03
CA PRO A 188 -0.82 -0.50 24.59
C PRO A 188 0.30 -1.31 23.94
N VAL A 189 -0.04 -2.12 22.96
CA VAL A 189 0.96 -2.80 22.13
C VAL A 189 1.65 -1.74 21.27
N LEU A 190 2.98 -1.74 21.22
CA LEU A 190 3.72 -0.81 20.35
C LEU A 190 3.81 -1.38 18.93
N PHE A 191 3.34 -0.61 17.95
CA PHE A 191 3.60 -0.83 16.53
C PHE A 191 4.32 0.39 15.96
N GLN A 192 5.64 0.30 15.82
CA GLN A 192 6.50 1.42 15.38
C GLN A 192 7.14 1.09 14.04
N ALA A 193 6.65 1.70 12.97
CA ALA A 193 7.17 1.54 11.61
C ALA A 193 8.39 2.45 11.39
N ASP A 194 9.47 2.19 12.12
CA ASP A 194 10.74 2.94 12.11
C ASP A 194 11.81 2.32 11.20
N ARG A 195 11.47 1.32 10.41
CA ARG A 195 12.34 0.60 9.48
C ARG A 195 11.55 0.17 8.24
N PRO A 196 12.20 -0.36 7.19
CA PRO A 196 11.53 -0.78 5.96
C PRO A 196 10.32 -1.67 6.23
N PHE A 197 9.20 -1.30 5.62
CA PHE A 197 7.93 -2.02 5.75
C PHE A 197 7.19 -2.10 4.42
N MET A 198 6.36 -3.11 4.31
CA MET A 198 5.43 -3.26 3.21
C MET A 198 4.05 -2.72 3.60
N TYR A 199 3.36 -2.14 2.63
CA TYR A 199 1.96 -1.75 2.80
C TYR A 199 1.12 -2.22 1.63
N LEU A 200 -0.16 -2.47 1.88
CA LEU A 200 -1.17 -2.63 0.84
C LEU A 200 -2.44 -1.88 1.23
N ILE A 201 -3.18 -1.45 0.21
CA ILE A 201 -4.54 -0.91 0.38
C ILE A 201 -5.50 -1.84 -0.32
N LYS A 202 -6.47 -2.34 0.43
CA LYS A 202 -7.46 -3.26 -0.11
C LYS A 202 -8.88 -2.82 0.24
N GLU A 203 -9.82 -3.19 -0.62
CA GLU A 203 -11.24 -3.11 -0.35
C GLU A 203 -11.67 -4.35 0.46
N GLU A 204 -12.41 -4.13 1.55
CA GLU A 204 -12.65 -5.16 2.57
C GLU A 204 -13.69 -6.20 2.14
N THR A 205 -14.65 -5.84 1.29
CA THR A 205 -15.75 -6.73 0.91
C THR A 205 -15.30 -7.76 -0.13
N THR A 206 -14.57 -7.32 -1.14
CA THR A 206 -14.09 -8.17 -2.24
C THR A 206 -12.68 -8.70 -2.02
N GLY A 207 -11.91 -8.05 -1.14
CA GLY A 207 -10.49 -8.32 -0.96
C GLY A 207 -9.61 -7.79 -2.09
N ALA A 208 -10.15 -6.96 -3.00
CA ALA A 208 -9.40 -6.40 -4.11
C ALA A 208 -8.28 -5.47 -3.61
N ILE A 209 -7.05 -5.74 -4.06
CA ILE A 209 -5.88 -4.92 -3.73
C ILE A 209 -5.78 -3.79 -4.75
N TYR A 210 -5.78 -2.55 -4.27
CA TYR A 210 -5.65 -1.34 -5.07
C TYR A 210 -4.21 -0.84 -5.13
N PHE A 211 -3.49 -0.95 -4.03
CA PHE A 211 -2.08 -0.58 -3.91
C PHE A 211 -1.32 -1.64 -3.14
N ILE A 212 -0.10 -1.88 -3.57
CA ILE A 212 0.91 -2.62 -2.82
C ILE A 212 2.24 -1.91 -3.04
N GLY A 213 3.02 -1.74 -1.99
CA GLY A 213 4.31 -1.09 -2.07
C GLY A 213 5.14 -1.26 -0.81
N MET A 214 6.32 -0.67 -0.84
CA MET A 214 7.26 -0.67 0.27
C MET A 214 7.77 0.73 0.53
N LYS A 215 7.96 1.06 1.80
CA LYS A 215 8.78 2.17 2.27
C LYS A 215 10.11 1.57 2.73
N ILE A 216 11.17 1.91 2.04
CA ILE A 216 12.54 1.49 2.33
C ILE A 216 13.38 2.70 2.75
#